data_c34ed4fdfbe217119ada6465adfab4b8
#
_entry.id   c34ed4fdfbe217119ada6465adfab4b8
#
_cell.length_a   1.000
_cell.length_b   1.000
_cell.length_c   1.000
_cell.angle_alpha   90.00
_cell.angle_beta   90.00
_cell.angle_gamma   90.00
#
_symmetry.space_group_name_H-M   'P 1'
#
loop_
_entity.id
_entity.type
_entity.pdbx_description
1 polymer ?
#
loop_
_entity_poly.entity_id
_entity_poly.type
_entity_poly.pdbx_seq_one_letter_code
_entity_poly.pdbx_strand_id
1 'polypeptide(L)'
;MQFNDQVILKRWRPILQEYEKTRSKVTPRSFKFVKDLCEAHHISTKELRRYYHKWLEGSRSDESLLPKKRGARPGSRRTPKAIERNIIKAYRRFGSNRYELALLFKPYYLDKTPSPATMDRIKARYPLNESQKKIIKRYEKQAPGELAHIDMTKLPKDIRCSFKVKELYAGALCDDCTRLTYSEILKDKRASTLTYFMARALSWFKQIYNFEFEAVMSDNGPEFKGTLQREHPFETLCQQLGIRHIYTRPYRPQTNGKIEAFWKIIKREFFHPNSFNSQEDLVMNLGNFLFEYNHLRKHGGLNYETPFDKLQKVTELLS
;
A
#
# COMPACT_ATOMS: atom_id res chain seq x y z
N MET A 1 -16.98 -16.25 23.89
CA MET A 1 -17.39 -15.74 25.21
C MET A 1 -16.18 -15.08 25.84
N GLN A 2 -16.27 -13.80 26.22
CA GLN A 2 -15.14 -13.09 26.82
C GLN A 2 -14.92 -13.55 28.26
N PHE A 3 -13.70 -13.45 28.78
CA PHE A 3 -13.38 -13.85 30.18
C PHE A 3 -14.34 -13.25 31.20
N ASN A 4 -14.70 -11.97 31.06
CA ASN A 4 -15.66 -11.30 31.94
C ASN A 4 -17.09 -11.90 31.90
N ASP A 5 -17.51 -12.45 30.77
CA ASP A 5 -18.82 -13.08 30.62
C ASP A 5 -18.89 -14.36 31.47
N GLN A 6 -17.81 -15.16 31.44
CA GLN A 6 -17.74 -16.39 32.26
C GLN A 6 -17.75 -16.10 33.76
N VAL A 7 -17.10 -15.02 34.19
CA VAL A 7 -17.11 -14.61 35.60
C VAL A 7 -18.52 -14.23 36.06
N ILE A 8 -19.26 -13.47 35.25
CA ILE A 8 -20.65 -13.08 35.54
C ILE A 8 -21.55 -14.30 35.63
N LEU A 9 -21.46 -15.23 34.71
CA LEU A 9 -22.29 -16.43 34.70
C LEU A 9 -21.97 -17.37 35.86
N LYS A 10 -20.69 -17.61 36.15
CA LYS A 10 -20.25 -18.41 37.31
C LYS A 10 -20.76 -17.84 38.66
N ARG A 11 -20.85 -16.51 38.76
CA ARG A 11 -21.37 -15.86 39.95
C ARG A 11 -22.90 -15.95 40.06
N TRP A 12 -23.62 -15.53 39.01
CA TRP A 12 -25.05 -15.31 39.11
C TRP A 12 -25.90 -16.58 38.94
N ARG A 13 -25.50 -17.52 38.12
CA ARG A 13 -26.28 -18.72 37.81
C ARG A 13 -26.61 -19.54 39.09
N PRO A 14 -25.63 -19.88 39.96
CA PRO A 14 -25.92 -20.61 41.19
C PRO A 14 -26.83 -19.81 42.14
N ILE A 15 -26.57 -18.50 42.27
CA ILE A 15 -27.34 -17.62 43.16
C ILE A 15 -28.82 -17.58 42.73
N LEU A 16 -29.12 -17.46 41.46
CA LEU A 16 -30.48 -17.40 40.94
C LEU A 16 -31.23 -18.73 41.08
N GLN A 17 -30.55 -19.83 40.88
CA GLN A 17 -31.10 -21.17 41.07
C GLN A 17 -31.46 -21.40 42.57
N GLU A 18 -30.59 -21.00 43.47
CA GLU A 18 -30.82 -21.11 44.89
C GLU A 18 -31.89 -20.16 45.39
N TYR A 19 -31.99 -18.95 44.80
CA TYR A 19 -33.07 -18.01 45.06
C TYR A 19 -34.43 -18.57 44.64
N GLU A 20 -34.54 -19.27 43.49
CA GLU A 20 -35.80 -19.95 43.11
C GLU A 20 -36.21 -21.02 44.12
N LYS A 21 -35.27 -21.86 44.57
CA LYS A 21 -35.54 -22.90 45.60
C LYS A 21 -35.98 -22.28 46.91
N THR A 22 -35.28 -21.21 47.33
CA THR A 22 -35.61 -20.51 48.60
C THR A 22 -37.00 -19.87 48.52
N ARG A 23 -37.36 -19.27 47.41
CA ARG A 23 -38.64 -18.61 47.17
C ARG A 23 -39.80 -19.60 47.07
N SER A 24 -39.61 -20.69 46.34
CA SER A 24 -40.65 -21.74 46.16
C SER A 24 -40.71 -22.74 47.31
N LYS A 25 -39.88 -22.57 48.35
CA LYS A 25 -39.80 -23.46 49.55
C LYS A 25 -39.54 -24.93 49.18
N VAL A 26 -38.91 -25.21 48.02
CA VAL A 26 -38.54 -26.56 47.59
C VAL A 26 -37.32 -27.04 48.37
N THR A 27 -37.36 -28.27 48.87
CA THR A 27 -36.23 -28.91 49.56
C THR A 27 -35.55 -29.93 48.64
N PRO A 28 -34.20 -30.08 48.66
CA PRO A 28 -33.26 -29.39 49.56
C PRO A 28 -32.99 -27.95 49.12
N ARG A 29 -32.91 -27.03 50.11
CA ARG A 29 -32.51 -25.64 49.89
C ARG A 29 -31.43 -25.28 50.91
N SER A 30 -30.45 -24.49 50.46
CA SER A 30 -29.31 -24.08 51.31
C SER A 30 -29.69 -22.93 52.26
N PHE A 31 -30.69 -22.12 51.92
CA PHE A 31 -31.10 -20.94 52.70
C PHE A 31 -32.60 -20.98 53.01
N LYS A 32 -32.95 -20.69 54.29
CA LYS A 32 -34.32 -20.61 54.69
C LYS A 32 -35.00 -19.31 54.31
N PHE A 33 -34.27 -18.20 54.37
CA PHE A 33 -34.73 -16.87 54.02
C PHE A 33 -33.88 -16.23 52.92
N VAL A 34 -34.50 -15.38 52.12
CA VAL A 34 -33.81 -14.63 51.03
C VAL A 34 -32.74 -13.68 51.60
N LYS A 35 -32.90 -13.20 52.82
CA LYS A 35 -31.92 -12.35 53.48
C LYS A 35 -30.61 -13.09 53.72
N ASP A 36 -30.67 -14.33 54.20
CA ASP A 36 -29.50 -15.17 54.48
C ASP A 36 -28.71 -15.45 53.18
N LEU A 37 -29.41 -15.72 52.09
CA LEU A 37 -28.81 -15.89 50.77
C LEU A 37 -28.11 -14.62 50.28
N CYS A 38 -28.72 -13.44 50.45
CA CYS A 38 -28.12 -12.18 50.10
C CYS A 38 -26.86 -11.87 50.92
N GLU A 39 -26.89 -12.14 52.21
CA GLU A 39 -25.74 -11.96 53.11
C GLU A 39 -24.58 -12.91 52.75
N ALA A 40 -24.88 -14.17 52.52
CA ALA A 40 -23.86 -15.18 52.12
C ALA A 40 -23.14 -14.85 50.79
N HIS A 41 -23.83 -14.21 49.89
CA HIS A 41 -23.25 -13.84 48.57
C HIS A 41 -22.84 -12.37 48.46
N HIS A 42 -22.93 -11.60 49.57
CA HIS A 42 -22.60 -10.16 49.60
C HIS A 42 -23.30 -9.36 48.50
N ILE A 43 -24.63 -9.57 48.35
CA ILE A 43 -25.45 -8.87 47.35
C ILE A 43 -26.67 -8.22 48.03
N SER A 44 -27.16 -7.14 47.45
CA SER A 44 -28.40 -6.53 47.92
C SER A 44 -29.63 -7.27 47.37
N THR A 45 -30.73 -7.27 48.16
CA THR A 45 -32.02 -7.82 47.68
C THR A 45 -32.53 -7.13 46.44
N LYS A 46 -32.20 -5.83 46.24
CA LYS A 46 -32.54 -5.07 45.05
C LYS A 46 -31.76 -5.58 43.83
N GLU A 47 -30.49 -5.89 44.04
CA GLU A 47 -29.64 -6.43 42.97
C GLU A 47 -30.06 -7.84 42.56
N LEU A 48 -30.33 -8.72 43.55
CA LEU A 48 -30.84 -10.07 43.35
C LEU A 48 -32.12 -10.05 42.52
N ARG A 49 -33.12 -9.24 42.93
CA ARG A 49 -34.39 -9.10 42.19
C ARG A 49 -34.17 -8.61 40.76
N ARG A 50 -33.31 -7.64 40.57
CA ARG A 50 -32.99 -7.11 39.22
C ARG A 50 -32.43 -8.20 38.28
N TYR A 51 -31.47 -9.01 38.77
CA TYR A 51 -30.90 -10.10 37.98
C TYR A 51 -31.90 -11.24 37.76
N TYR A 52 -32.75 -11.53 38.76
CA TYR A 52 -33.77 -12.55 38.66
C TYR A 52 -34.85 -12.18 37.62
N HIS A 53 -35.38 -10.96 37.63
CA HIS A 53 -36.30 -10.49 36.59
C HIS A 53 -35.67 -10.55 35.18
N LYS A 54 -34.44 -10.08 35.08
CA LYS A 54 -33.71 -10.14 33.82
C LYS A 54 -33.55 -11.58 33.27
N TRP A 55 -33.32 -12.53 34.17
CA TRP A 55 -33.20 -13.94 33.85
C TRP A 55 -34.55 -14.56 33.44
N LEU A 56 -35.61 -14.24 34.11
CA LEU A 56 -36.98 -14.67 33.75
C LEU A 56 -37.42 -14.11 32.42
N GLU A 57 -37.26 -12.80 32.16
CA GLU A 57 -37.57 -12.15 30.89
C GLU A 57 -36.79 -12.76 29.73
N GLY A 58 -35.59 -13.24 29.95
CA GLY A 58 -34.75 -13.93 28.97
C GLY A 58 -34.99 -15.43 28.91
N SER A 59 -36.16 -15.94 29.34
CA SER A 59 -36.50 -17.38 29.34
C SER A 59 -35.46 -18.25 30.06
N ARG A 60 -34.90 -17.73 31.12
CA ARG A 60 -33.81 -18.36 31.94
C ARG A 60 -32.53 -18.65 31.19
N SER A 61 -32.26 -17.92 30.08
CA SER A 61 -31.03 -18.08 29.33
C SER A 61 -29.84 -17.37 29.99
N ASP A 62 -28.68 -17.98 29.92
CA ASP A 62 -27.41 -17.41 30.39
C ASP A 62 -27.08 -16.07 29.69
N GLU A 63 -27.41 -15.96 28.43
CA GLU A 63 -27.20 -14.72 27.63
C GLU A 63 -27.96 -13.52 28.23
N SER A 64 -29.11 -13.76 28.86
CA SER A 64 -29.89 -12.70 29.47
C SER A 64 -29.18 -12.04 30.64
N LEU A 65 -28.30 -12.75 31.34
CA LEU A 65 -27.54 -12.24 32.48
C LEU A 65 -26.37 -11.35 32.07
N LEU A 66 -25.90 -11.49 30.85
CA LEU A 66 -24.76 -10.73 30.36
C LEU A 66 -25.09 -9.24 30.15
N PRO A 67 -24.12 -8.34 30.36
CA PRO A 67 -24.33 -6.94 30.11
C PRO A 67 -24.57 -6.69 28.60
N LYS A 68 -25.60 -5.93 28.27
CA LYS A 68 -25.83 -5.49 26.89
C LYS A 68 -24.66 -4.63 26.47
N LYS A 69 -24.17 -4.83 25.24
CA LYS A 69 -23.12 -3.98 24.66
C LYS A 69 -23.53 -2.51 24.77
N ARG A 70 -22.66 -1.70 25.37
CA ARG A 70 -22.85 -0.25 25.44
C ARG A 70 -22.70 0.37 24.06
N GLY A 71 -23.51 1.36 23.73
CA GLY A 71 -23.44 2.08 22.47
C GLY A 71 -24.74 2.05 21.68
N ALA A 72 -24.73 2.74 20.55
CA ALA A 72 -25.87 2.76 19.63
C ALA A 72 -26.09 1.37 19.01
N ARG A 73 -27.34 1.00 18.77
CA ARG A 73 -27.64 -0.27 18.08
C ARG A 73 -26.89 -0.36 16.75
N PRO A 74 -26.34 -1.53 16.40
CA PRO A 74 -25.67 -1.71 15.11
C PRO A 74 -26.59 -1.26 13.98
N GLY A 75 -26.13 -0.34 13.15
CA GLY A 75 -26.90 0.20 12.02
C GLY A 75 -27.81 1.38 12.32
N SER A 76 -28.02 1.81 13.58
CA SER A 76 -28.91 2.94 13.92
C SER A 76 -28.49 4.29 13.34
N ARG A 77 -27.19 4.45 13.04
CA ARG A 77 -26.62 5.62 12.36
C ARG A 77 -26.16 5.31 10.93
N ARG A 78 -26.71 4.25 10.34
CA ARG A 78 -26.33 3.84 8.97
C ARG A 78 -26.95 4.79 7.96
N THR A 79 -26.18 5.14 6.94
CA THR A 79 -26.67 5.86 5.77
C THR A 79 -27.82 5.08 5.13
N PRO A 80 -28.92 5.74 4.71
CA PRO A 80 -30.04 5.06 4.05
C PRO A 80 -29.58 4.23 2.85
N LYS A 81 -30.14 3.03 2.70
CA LYS A 81 -29.74 2.08 1.63
C LYS A 81 -29.85 2.68 0.21
N ALA A 82 -30.79 3.61 -0.02
CA ALA A 82 -30.92 4.30 -1.30
C ALA A 82 -29.69 5.16 -1.60
N ILE A 83 -29.22 5.93 -0.61
CA ILE A 83 -28.02 6.76 -0.74
C ILE A 83 -26.78 5.88 -0.92
N GLU A 84 -26.64 4.80 -0.13
CA GLU A 84 -25.55 3.83 -0.30
C GLU A 84 -25.50 3.28 -1.73
N ARG A 85 -26.63 2.86 -2.29
CA ARG A 85 -26.73 2.34 -3.68
C ARG A 85 -26.28 3.37 -4.71
N ASN A 86 -26.71 4.63 -4.57
CA ASN A 86 -26.32 5.70 -5.50
C ASN A 86 -24.82 5.98 -5.43
N ILE A 87 -24.24 6.01 -4.23
CA ILE A 87 -22.79 6.17 -4.03
C ILE A 87 -22.03 5.03 -4.72
N ILE A 88 -22.45 3.79 -4.53
CA ILE A 88 -21.81 2.63 -5.16
C ILE A 88 -21.94 2.67 -6.68
N LYS A 89 -23.11 3.06 -7.21
CA LYS A 89 -23.33 3.22 -8.66
C LYS A 89 -22.41 4.30 -9.24
N ALA A 90 -22.30 5.44 -8.58
CA ALA A 90 -21.39 6.52 -9.01
C ALA A 90 -19.92 6.09 -8.93
N TYR A 91 -19.51 5.41 -7.85
CA TYR A 91 -18.17 4.87 -7.72
C TYR A 91 -17.83 3.88 -8.84
N ARG A 92 -18.73 2.95 -9.16
CA ARG A 92 -18.54 1.98 -10.26
C ARG A 92 -18.40 2.67 -11.62
N ARG A 93 -19.14 3.75 -11.82
CA ARG A 93 -19.15 4.49 -13.11
C ARG A 93 -17.93 5.37 -13.29
N PHE A 94 -17.53 6.09 -12.26
CA PHE A 94 -16.53 7.16 -12.34
C PHE A 94 -15.18 6.82 -11.69
N GLY A 95 -15.11 5.80 -10.82
CA GLY A 95 -13.90 5.42 -10.10
C GLY A 95 -13.39 6.49 -9.13
N SER A 96 -14.26 7.45 -8.77
CA SER A 96 -13.89 8.65 -8.03
C SER A 96 -13.40 8.36 -6.61
N ASN A 97 -12.49 9.18 -6.11
CA ASN A 97 -12.06 9.11 -4.72
C ASN A 97 -13.16 9.60 -3.76
N ARG A 98 -12.97 9.41 -2.44
CA ARG A 98 -13.96 9.74 -1.42
C ARG A 98 -14.35 11.23 -1.37
N TYR A 99 -13.42 12.14 -1.68
CA TYR A 99 -13.67 13.57 -1.66
C TYR A 99 -14.46 14.02 -2.89
N GLU A 100 -14.11 13.50 -4.07
CA GLU A 100 -14.84 13.73 -5.31
C GLU A 100 -16.27 13.23 -5.22
N LEU A 101 -16.49 12.03 -4.65
CA LEU A 101 -17.82 11.51 -4.39
C LEU A 101 -18.62 12.43 -3.45
N ALA A 102 -18.02 12.91 -2.37
CA ALA A 102 -18.67 13.83 -1.46
C ALA A 102 -19.09 15.14 -2.16
N LEU A 103 -18.21 15.69 -2.99
CA LEU A 103 -18.53 16.88 -3.79
C LEU A 103 -19.62 16.62 -4.82
N LEU A 104 -19.58 15.47 -5.51
CA LEU A 104 -20.59 15.07 -6.50
C LEU A 104 -21.99 14.94 -5.88
N PHE A 105 -22.08 14.44 -4.65
CA PHE A 105 -23.35 14.20 -3.97
C PHE A 105 -23.89 15.41 -3.18
N LYS A 106 -23.02 16.37 -2.84
CA LYS A 106 -23.39 17.55 -2.06
C LYS A 106 -24.58 18.35 -2.64
N PRO A 107 -24.69 18.61 -3.97
CA PRO A 107 -25.83 19.31 -4.54
C PRO A 107 -27.17 18.58 -4.41
N TYR A 108 -27.14 17.23 -4.34
CA TYR A 108 -28.34 16.40 -4.31
C TYR A 108 -28.83 16.08 -2.89
N TYR A 109 -27.94 16.00 -1.93
CA TYR A 109 -28.26 15.55 -0.56
C TYR A 109 -28.01 16.61 0.51
N LEU A 110 -27.40 17.74 0.15
CA LEU A 110 -27.12 18.86 1.06
C LEU A 110 -26.50 18.39 2.39
N ASP A 111 -27.12 18.70 3.52
CA ASP A 111 -26.66 18.31 4.86
C ASP A 111 -26.72 16.80 5.13
N LYS A 112 -27.48 16.05 4.32
CA LYS A 112 -27.53 14.56 4.40
C LYS A 112 -26.44 13.86 3.59
N THR A 113 -25.57 14.63 2.94
CA THR A 113 -24.43 14.07 2.21
C THR A 113 -23.48 13.35 3.17
N PRO A 114 -23.20 12.06 2.98
CA PRO A 114 -22.27 11.35 3.83
C PRO A 114 -20.87 11.97 3.74
N SER A 115 -20.19 12.03 4.88
CA SER A 115 -18.80 12.51 4.93
C SER A 115 -17.86 11.61 4.10
N PRO A 116 -16.70 12.12 3.65
CA PRO A 116 -15.70 11.31 2.93
C PRO A 116 -15.34 10.00 3.64
N ALA A 117 -15.21 10.02 4.97
CA ALA A 117 -14.95 8.82 5.77
C ALA A 117 -16.12 7.82 5.74
N THR A 118 -17.36 8.33 5.68
CA THR A 118 -18.55 7.49 5.53
C THR A 118 -18.63 6.88 4.13
N MET A 119 -18.22 7.61 3.09
CA MET A 119 -18.10 7.09 1.72
C MET A 119 -17.18 5.87 1.66
N ASP A 120 -16.01 5.91 2.30
CA ASP A 120 -15.10 4.76 2.38
C ASP A 120 -15.71 3.58 3.13
N ARG A 121 -16.41 3.84 4.26
CA ARG A 121 -17.12 2.77 5.00
C ARG A 121 -18.23 2.13 4.16
N ILE A 122 -18.92 2.92 3.35
CA ILE A 122 -19.93 2.41 2.42
C ILE A 122 -19.25 1.53 1.37
N LYS A 123 -18.17 2.01 0.72
CA LYS A 123 -17.42 1.22 -0.26
C LYS A 123 -16.92 -0.11 0.32
N ALA A 124 -16.39 -0.10 1.54
CA ALA A 124 -15.89 -1.30 2.20
C ALA A 124 -16.96 -2.37 2.50
N ARG A 125 -18.25 -2.00 2.59
CA ARG A 125 -19.35 -2.95 2.81
C ARG A 125 -19.79 -3.70 1.55
N TYR A 126 -19.44 -3.20 0.39
CA TYR A 126 -19.82 -3.80 -0.88
C TYR A 126 -18.58 -4.41 -1.52
N PRO A 127 -18.66 -5.60 -2.12
CA PRO A 127 -17.53 -6.26 -2.79
C PRO A 127 -17.19 -5.54 -4.10
N LEU A 128 -16.63 -4.33 -3.96
CA LEU A 128 -16.18 -3.51 -5.10
C LEU A 128 -14.82 -3.95 -5.62
N ASN A 129 -14.11 -4.75 -4.83
CA ASN A 129 -12.78 -5.25 -5.16
C ASN A 129 -12.78 -6.40 -6.15
N GLU A 130 -13.93 -6.98 -6.47
CA GLU A 130 -14.05 -8.00 -7.52
C GLU A 130 -14.33 -7.41 -8.90
N SER A 131 -14.84 -6.15 -8.96
CA SER A 131 -14.99 -5.48 -10.24
C SER A 131 -13.70 -4.80 -10.63
N GLN A 132 -12.97 -5.48 -11.48
CA GLN A 132 -11.83 -4.91 -12.18
C GLN A 132 -10.70 -4.39 -11.23
N LYS A 133 -9.97 -5.28 -10.59
CA LYS A 133 -8.57 -5.24 -10.93
C LYS A 133 -8.58 -5.15 -12.46
N LYS A 134 -8.52 -3.92 -13.03
CA LYS A 134 -8.03 -3.78 -14.39
C LYS A 134 -6.85 -4.70 -14.37
N ILE A 135 -6.90 -5.77 -15.14
CA ILE A 135 -5.71 -6.52 -15.46
C ILE A 135 -4.88 -5.43 -16.11
N ILE A 136 -4.06 -4.77 -15.31
CA ILE A 136 -2.99 -3.92 -15.78
C ILE A 136 -2.19 -4.98 -16.51
N LYS A 137 -2.39 -5.11 -17.83
CA LYS A 137 -1.49 -5.88 -18.65
C LYS A 137 -0.15 -5.26 -18.33
N ARG A 138 0.59 -5.92 -17.44
CA ARG A 138 1.95 -5.56 -17.12
C ARG A 138 2.65 -5.75 -18.45
N TYR A 139 2.85 -4.65 -19.13
CA TYR A 139 3.59 -4.64 -20.37
C TYR A 139 5.04 -4.90 -19.96
N GLU A 140 5.50 -6.09 -20.20
CA GLU A 140 6.86 -6.51 -19.97
C GLU A 140 7.42 -6.97 -21.30
N LYS A 141 8.56 -6.43 -21.67
CA LYS A 141 9.28 -6.85 -22.86
C LYS A 141 9.80 -8.28 -22.66
N GLN A 142 9.85 -9.01 -23.73
CA GLN A 142 10.20 -10.44 -23.68
C GLN A 142 11.71 -10.67 -23.81
N ALA A 143 12.39 -9.78 -24.55
CA ALA A 143 13.83 -9.86 -24.74
C ALA A 143 14.57 -8.69 -24.06
N PRO A 144 15.81 -8.93 -23.54
CA PRO A 144 16.70 -7.88 -23.08
C PRO A 144 17.00 -6.91 -24.22
N GLY A 145 17.07 -5.61 -23.91
CA GLY A 145 17.39 -4.59 -24.90
C GLY A 145 16.22 -4.06 -25.73
N GLU A 146 15.05 -4.73 -25.76
CA GLU A 146 13.90 -4.20 -26.50
C GLU A 146 13.46 -2.81 -26.01
N LEU A 147 13.62 -2.51 -24.73
CA LEU A 147 13.23 -1.25 -24.12
C LEU A 147 14.02 -0.97 -22.85
N ALA A 148 14.64 0.21 -22.77
CA ALA A 148 15.16 0.76 -21.54
C ALA A 148 14.23 1.83 -20.96
N HIS A 149 14.22 1.97 -19.64
CA HIS A 149 13.65 3.12 -18.94
C HIS A 149 14.79 3.99 -18.41
N ILE A 150 14.77 5.27 -18.74
CA ILE A 150 15.72 6.26 -18.25
C ILE A 150 15.03 7.32 -17.41
N ASP A 151 15.62 7.65 -16.28
CA ASP A 151 15.09 8.66 -15.37
C ASP A 151 16.18 9.22 -14.46
N MET A 152 15.92 10.36 -13.83
CA MET A 152 16.79 10.99 -12.85
C MET A 152 16.04 11.33 -11.58
N THR A 153 16.72 11.21 -10.45
CA THR A 153 16.19 11.66 -9.16
C THR A 153 17.18 12.55 -8.43
N LYS A 154 16.67 13.58 -7.76
CA LYS A 154 17.51 14.39 -6.87
C LYS A 154 17.87 13.58 -5.62
N LEU A 155 19.14 13.60 -5.20
CA LEU A 155 19.56 12.90 -4.00
C LEU A 155 18.87 13.46 -2.74
N PRO A 156 18.72 12.66 -1.69
CA PRO A 156 18.21 13.10 -0.39
C PRO A 156 18.92 14.35 0.14
N LYS A 157 18.22 15.16 0.90
CA LYS A 157 18.71 16.46 1.36
C LYS A 157 19.90 16.30 2.31
N ASP A 158 19.89 15.31 3.18
CA ASP A 158 20.94 14.96 4.12
C ASP A 158 22.28 14.69 3.42
N ILE A 159 22.28 13.87 2.37
CA ILE A 159 23.49 13.59 1.56
C ILE A 159 24.00 14.87 0.88
N ARG A 160 23.10 15.67 0.30
CA ARG A 160 23.52 16.91 -0.36
C ARG A 160 24.08 17.93 0.63
N CYS A 161 23.52 17.99 1.84
CA CYS A 161 24.00 18.87 2.91
C CYS A 161 25.36 18.42 3.43
N SER A 162 25.63 17.10 3.57
CA SER A 162 26.92 16.59 4.01
C SER A 162 28.05 17.00 3.05
N PHE A 163 27.78 17.03 1.76
CA PHE A 163 28.73 17.48 0.73
C PHE A 163 28.71 18.99 0.47
N LYS A 164 27.89 19.75 1.20
CA LYS A 164 27.72 21.21 1.00
C LYS A 164 27.33 21.59 -0.43
N VAL A 165 26.58 20.73 -1.12
CA VAL A 165 26.12 20.99 -2.49
C VAL A 165 24.62 21.23 -2.52
N LYS A 166 24.19 22.19 -3.35
CA LYS A 166 22.77 22.50 -3.53
C LYS A 166 22.06 21.45 -4.40
N GLU A 167 22.75 20.95 -5.38
CA GLU A 167 22.21 20.01 -6.36
C GLU A 167 23.18 18.85 -6.58
N LEU A 168 22.62 17.67 -6.53
CA LEU A 168 23.25 16.40 -6.85
C LEU A 168 22.15 15.42 -7.22
N TYR A 169 22.33 14.67 -8.27
CA TYR A 169 21.33 13.78 -8.83
C TYR A 169 21.89 12.36 -8.97
N ALA A 170 21.01 11.39 -9.09
CA ALA A 170 21.34 10.07 -9.60
C ALA A 170 20.57 9.86 -10.91
N GLY A 171 21.26 9.41 -11.95
CA GLY A 171 20.67 8.93 -13.18
C GLY A 171 20.57 7.42 -13.16
N ALA A 172 19.54 6.83 -13.76
CA ALA A 172 19.41 5.39 -13.92
C ALA A 172 18.89 5.03 -15.31
N LEU A 173 19.42 3.94 -15.86
CA LEU A 173 18.93 3.24 -17.05
C LEU A 173 18.63 1.80 -16.66
N CYS A 174 17.37 1.38 -16.83
CA CYS A 174 16.87 0.07 -16.41
C CYS A 174 16.29 -0.68 -17.61
N ASP A 175 16.75 -1.91 -17.85
CA ASP A 175 16.13 -2.78 -18.86
C ASP A 175 14.72 -3.23 -18.46
N ASP A 176 13.78 -3.14 -19.39
CA ASP A 176 12.37 -3.48 -19.14
C ASP A 176 12.15 -4.97 -18.86
N CYS A 177 12.86 -5.85 -19.55
CA CYS A 177 12.72 -7.29 -19.42
C CYS A 177 13.36 -7.83 -18.15
N THR A 178 14.65 -7.53 -17.97
CA THR A 178 15.47 -8.16 -16.91
C THR A 178 15.50 -7.36 -15.61
N ARG A 179 15.19 -6.05 -15.63
CA ARG A 179 15.40 -5.11 -14.53
C ARG A 179 16.89 -4.83 -14.23
N LEU A 180 17.82 -5.30 -15.06
CA LEU A 180 19.21 -4.88 -14.96
C LEU A 180 19.28 -3.36 -15.01
N THR A 181 20.02 -2.78 -14.08
CA THR A 181 20.05 -1.33 -13.93
C THR A 181 21.48 -0.83 -13.80
N TYR A 182 21.78 0.22 -14.56
CA TYR A 182 22.95 1.05 -14.42
C TYR A 182 22.57 2.38 -13.79
N SER A 183 23.39 2.91 -12.90
CA SER A 183 23.13 4.21 -12.27
C SER A 183 24.43 4.93 -11.95
N GLU A 184 24.43 6.26 -12.07
CA GLU A 184 25.54 7.14 -11.74
C GLU A 184 25.08 8.35 -10.92
N ILE A 185 26.04 8.94 -10.17
CA ILE A 185 25.85 10.24 -9.53
C ILE A 185 26.17 11.34 -10.54
N LEU A 186 25.23 12.28 -10.70
CA LEU A 186 25.28 13.36 -11.67
C LEU A 186 25.29 14.72 -10.97
N LYS A 187 26.13 15.63 -11.42
CA LYS A 187 26.28 16.97 -10.81
C LYS A 187 25.10 17.89 -11.07
N ASP A 188 24.38 17.69 -12.16
CA ASP A 188 23.21 18.48 -12.56
C ASP A 188 22.26 17.65 -13.44
N LYS A 189 21.12 18.25 -13.81
CA LYS A 189 20.12 17.63 -14.69
C LYS A 189 20.09 18.23 -16.09
N ARG A 190 21.21 18.76 -16.57
CA ARG A 190 21.30 19.33 -17.93
C ARG A 190 21.19 18.24 -18.98
N ALA A 191 20.61 18.60 -20.14
CA ALA A 191 20.49 17.68 -21.27
C ALA A 191 21.84 17.07 -21.67
N SER A 192 22.93 17.85 -21.70
CA SER A 192 24.28 17.34 -22.00
C SER A 192 24.74 16.30 -20.95
N THR A 193 24.57 16.57 -19.66
CA THR A 193 24.95 15.64 -18.59
C THR A 193 24.21 14.32 -18.73
N LEU A 194 22.91 14.38 -19.03
CA LEU A 194 22.08 13.21 -19.25
C LEU A 194 22.47 12.44 -20.54
N THR A 195 22.78 13.15 -21.60
CA THR A 195 23.23 12.54 -22.88
C THR A 195 24.52 11.75 -22.65
N TYR A 196 25.51 12.31 -21.95
CA TYR A 196 26.73 11.61 -21.61
C TYR A 196 26.51 10.43 -20.68
N PHE A 197 25.61 10.58 -19.69
CA PHE A 197 25.19 9.47 -18.84
C PHE A 197 24.60 8.32 -19.66
N MET A 198 23.68 8.61 -20.57
CA MET A 198 23.08 7.61 -21.45
C MET A 198 24.14 6.88 -22.26
N ALA A 199 25.08 7.61 -22.90
CA ALA A 199 26.12 7.00 -23.68
C ALA A 199 26.98 6.01 -22.87
N ARG A 200 27.36 6.39 -21.65
CA ARG A 200 28.07 5.49 -20.72
C ARG A 200 27.25 4.27 -20.30
N ALA A 201 25.99 4.49 -19.99
CA ALA A 201 25.07 3.40 -19.61
C ALA A 201 24.91 2.39 -20.76
N LEU A 202 24.69 2.85 -21.98
CA LEU A 202 24.59 1.98 -23.16
C LEU A 202 25.88 1.19 -23.41
N SER A 203 27.03 1.86 -23.31
CA SER A 203 28.33 1.20 -23.42
C SER A 203 28.53 0.12 -22.36
N TRP A 204 28.13 0.41 -21.13
CA TRP A 204 28.22 -0.53 -20.02
C TRP A 204 27.35 -1.78 -20.26
N PHE A 205 26.09 -1.63 -20.69
CA PHE A 205 25.24 -2.77 -21.01
C PHE A 205 25.83 -3.63 -22.14
N LYS A 206 26.36 -3.01 -23.19
CA LYS A 206 27.03 -3.71 -24.29
C LYS A 206 28.27 -4.49 -23.83
N GLN A 207 29.13 -3.85 -23.01
CA GLN A 207 30.39 -4.46 -22.57
C GLN A 207 30.19 -5.55 -21.52
N ILE A 208 29.28 -5.37 -20.58
CA ILE A 208 29.11 -6.27 -19.44
C ILE A 208 28.09 -7.38 -19.71
N TYR A 209 27.01 -7.07 -20.44
CA TYR A 209 25.90 -8.02 -20.65
C TYR A 209 25.67 -8.38 -22.12
N ASN A 210 26.46 -7.84 -23.00
CA ASN A 210 26.48 -8.17 -24.44
C ASN A 210 25.12 -8.00 -25.14
N PHE A 211 24.37 -6.93 -24.80
CA PHE A 211 23.18 -6.53 -25.54
C PHE A 211 23.07 -5.01 -25.69
N GLU A 212 22.34 -4.58 -26.72
CA GLU A 212 22.06 -3.19 -27.05
C GLU A 212 20.58 -2.90 -26.95
N PHE A 213 20.21 -1.61 -26.89
CA PHE A 213 18.82 -1.21 -26.77
C PHE A 213 18.23 -0.74 -28.10
N GLU A 214 17.04 -1.25 -28.43
CA GLU A 214 16.25 -0.81 -29.58
C GLU A 214 15.47 0.48 -29.30
N ALA A 215 15.03 0.66 -28.02
CA ALA A 215 14.25 1.82 -27.62
C ALA A 215 14.59 2.25 -26.20
N VAL A 216 14.44 3.54 -25.94
CA VAL A 216 14.56 4.15 -24.62
C VAL A 216 13.29 4.94 -24.31
N MET A 217 12.73 4.73 -23.12
CA MET A 217 11.57 5.44 -22.62
C MET A 217 11.97 6.42 -21.52
N SER A 218 11.57 7.69 -21.67
CA SER A 218 11.72 8.73 -20.65
C SER A 218 10.37 9.34 -20.28
N ASP A 219 10.37 10.16 -19.24
CA ASP A 219 9.27 11.09 -19.01
C ASP A 219 9.32 12.28 -20.01
N ASN A 220 8.41 13.26 -19.81
CA ASN A 220 8.36 14.46 -20.66
C ASN A 220 9.15 15.63 -20.05
N GLY A 221 10.15 15.34 -19.22
CA GLY A 221 11.00 16.38 -18.60
C GLY A 221 11.78 17.19 -19.64
N PRO A 222 12.10 18.45 -19.36
CA PRO A 222 12.87 19.31 -20.26
C PRO A 222 14.29 18.80 -20.53
N GLU A 223 14.79 17.93 -19.66
CA GLU A 223 16.08 17.23 -19.82
C GLU A 223 16.08 16.20 -20.94
N PHE A 224 14.91 15.72 -21.37
CA PHE A 224 14.72 14.74 -22.44
C PHE A 224 14.09 15.33 -23.69
N LYS A 225 13.34 16.45 -23.55
CA LYS A 225 12.54 17.01 -24.63
C LYS A 225 13.05 18.37 -25.07
N GLY A 226 13.38 18.49 -26.34
CA GLY A 226 13.71 19.75 -26.95
C GLY A 226 12.49 20.66 -27.20
N THR A 227 12.77 21.86 -27.66
CA THR A 227 11.78 22.78 -28.23
C THR A 227 11.76 22.62 -29.76
N LEU A 228 10.65 23.04 -30.40
CA LEU A 228 10.51 23.03 -31.86
C LEU A 228 11.63 23.74 -32.64
N GLN A 229 12.45 24.55 -31.95
CA GLN A 229 13.46 25.40 -32.58
C GLN A 229 14.91 24.92 -32.39
N ARG A 230 15.16 23.88 -31.54
CA ARG A 230 16.51 23.36 -31.32
C ARG A 230 16.49 21.85 -31.19
N GLU A 231 17.38 21.22 -31.94
CA GLU A 231 17.69 19.80 -31.76
C GLU A 231 18.15 19.55 -30.32
N HIS A 232 17.61 18.54 -29.71
CA HIS A 232 17.94 18.19 -28.34
C HIS A 232 19.07 17.16 -28.30
N PRO A 233 20.17 17.39 -27.57
CA PRO A 233 21.33 16.49 -27.57
C PRO A 233 21.00 15.01 -27.30
N PHE A 234 20.00 14.75 -26.46
CA PHE A 234 19.52 13.41 -26.17
C PHE A 234 18.86 12.76 -27.38
N GLU A 235 18.01 13.49 -28.11
CA GLU A 235 17.37 13.02 -29.34
C GLU A 235 18.41 12.78 -30.45
N THR A 236 19.38 13.68 -30.58
CA THR A 236 20.48 13.53 -31.53
C THR A 236 21.27 12.25 -31.26
N LEU A 237 21.58 11.95 -29.99
CA LEU A 237 22.26 10.71 -29.63
C LEU A 237 21.40 9.49 -29.97
N CYS A 238 20.10 9.51 -29.64
CA CYS A 238 19.19 8.41 -29.98
C CYS A 238 19.17 8.15 -31.49
N GLN A 239 19.08 9.20 -32.31
CA GLN A 239 19.08 9.11 -33.78
C GLN A 239 20.39 8.54 -34.31
N GLN A 240 21.55 9.03 -33.82
CA GLN A 240 22.87 8.56 -34.22
C GLN A 240 23.09 7.07 -33.89
N LEU A 241 22.52 6.59 -32.82
CA LEU A 241 22.62 5.19 -32.39
C LEU A 241 21.50 4.30 -32.94
N GLY A 242 20.54 4.84 -33.69
CA GLY A 242 19.38 4.10 -34.18
C GLY A 242 18.41 3.67 -33.07
N ILE A 243 18.46 4.31 -31.91
CA ILE A 243 17.62 3.99 -30.78
C ILE A 243 16.32 4.81 -30.84
N ARG A 244 15.19 4.17 -30.78
CA ARG A 244 13.89 4.82 -30.79
C ARG A 244 13.58 5.45 -29.42
N HIS A 245 13.45 6.77 -29.36
CA HIS A 245 13.02 7.46 -28.13
C HIS A 245 11.50 7.45 -27.97
N ILE A 246 11.00 7.05 -26.82
CA ILE A 246 9.58 6.92 -26.48
C ILE A 246 9.29 7.77 -25.27
N TYR A 247 8.34 8.70 -25.37
CA TYR A 247 7.86 9.47 -24.23
C TYR A 247 6.73 8.75 -23.49
N THR A 248 6.74 8.81 -22.17
CA THR A 248 5.61 8.34 -21.38
C THR A 248 4.35 9.16 -21.70
N ARG A 249 3.20 8.50 -21.82
CA ARG A 249 1.93 9.20 -22.05
C ARG A 249 1.54 9.99 -20.79
N PRO A 250 1.10 11.27 -20.94
CA PRO A 250 0.58 12.04 -19.83
C PRO A 250 -0.51 11.24 -19.07
N TYR A 251 -0.54 11.34 -17.75
CA TYR A 251 -1.52 10.70 -16.87
C TYR A 251 -1.56 9.16 -16.90
N ARG A 252 -0.50 8.48 -17.37
CA ARG A 252 -0.33 7.03 -17.25
C ARG A 252 0.97 6.69 -16.51
N PRO A 253 1.02 6.84 -15.19
CA PRO A 253 2.22 6.56 -14.37
C PRO A 253 2.68 5.10 -14.46
N GLN A 254 1.84 4.20 -14.98
CA GLN A 254 2.12 2.77 -15.06
C GLN A 254 3.22 2.41 -16.07
N THR A 255 3.54 3.30 -17.00
CA THR A 255 4.56 3.06 -18.03
C THR A 255 5.99 3.18 -17.48
N ASN A 256 6.20 3.95 -16.40
CA ASN A 256 7.52 4.16 -15.79
C ASN A 256 7.70 3.40 -14.45
N GLY A 257 6.77 2.50 -14.11
CA GLY A 257 6.73 1.83 -12.82
C GLY A 257 7.95 0.98 -12.46
N LYS A 258 8.74 0.58 -13.47
CA LYS A 258 9.95 -0.23 -13.28
C LYS A 258 11.10 0.58 -12.72
N ILE A 259 11.38 1.72 -13.32
CA ILE A 259 12.43 2.62 -12.83
C ILE A 259 11.99 3.32 -11.52
N GLU A 260 10.70 3.60 -11.37
CA GLU A 260 10.15 4.08 -10.08
C GLU A 260 10.35 3.05 -8.95
N ALA A 261 10.22 1.75 -9.25
CA ALA A 261 10.50 0.69 -8.29
C ALA A 261 11.98 0.66 -7.91
N PHE A 262 12.88 0.84 -8.88
CA PHE A 262 14.32 0.99 -8.60
C PHE A 262 14.57 2.19 -7.67
N TRP A 263 13.98 3.37 -7.94
CA TRP A 263 14.13 4.54 -7.07
C TRP A 263 13.63 4.31 -5.65
N LYS A 264 12.55 3.56 -5.48
CA LYS A 264 12.06 3.18 -4.13
C LYS A 264 13.04 2.28 -3.39
N ILE A 265 13.65 1.33 -4.10
CA ILE A 265 14.62 0.40 -3.54
C ILE A 265 15.90 1.13 -3.15
N ILE A 266 16.54 1.87 -4.07
CA ILE A 266 17.81 2.55 -3.80
C ILE A 266 17.66 3.61 -2.69
N LYS A 267 16.54 4.34 -2.65
CA LYS A 267 16.29 5.29 -1.56
C LYS A 267 16.21 4.58 -0.20
N ARG A 268 15.48 3.48 -0.12
CA ARG A 268 15.26 2.73 1.11
C ARG A 268 16.49 1.94 1.56
N GLU A 269 17.21 1.31 0.64
CA GLU A 269 18.23 0.31 0.94
C GLU A 269 19.67 0.89 0.85
N PHE A 270 19.84 2.02 0.14
CA PHE A 270 21.14 2.62 -0.05
C PHE A 270 21.24 4.07 0.45
N PHE A 271 20.40 4.99 -0.03
CA PHE A 271 20.57 6.40 0.32
C PHE A 271 20.20 6.73 1.76
N HIS A 272 19.07 6.23 2.28
CA HIS A 272 18.62 6.58 3.64
C HIS A 272 19.35 5.89 4.77
N PRO A 273 19.77 4.61 4.67
CA PRO A 273 20.47 3.96 5.79
C PRO A 273 21.96 4.29 5.88
N ASN A 274 22.55 4.88 4.83
CA ASN A 274 23.99 5.11 4.78
C ASN A 274 24.35 6.61 4.89
N SER A 275 25.52 6.86 5.45
CA SER A 275 26.22 8.15 5.40
C SER A 275 27.51 7.99 4.60
N PHE A 276 27.91 9.02 3.87
CA PHE A 276 29.05 8.98 2.95
C PHE A 276 30.04 10.07 3.34
N ASN A 277 31.33 9.72 3.39
CA ASN A 277 32.40 10.62 3.80
C ASN A 277 32.81 11.60 2.69
N SER A 278 32.67 11.18 1.43
CA SER A 278 32.95 11.99 0.24
C SER A 278 32.07 11.58 -0.94
N GLN A 279 32.12 12.35 -2.04
CA GLN A 279 31.42 11.98 -3.27
C GLN A 279 32.03 10.73 -3.90
N GLU A 280 33.33 10.53 -3.78
CA GLU A 280 34.04 9.33 -4.24
C GLU A 280 33.58 8.11 -3.44
N ASP A 281 33.44 8.25 -2.12
CA ASP A 281 32.90 7.20 -1.25
C ASP A 281 31.45 6.85 -1.65
N LEU A 282 30.61 7.85 -1.92
CA LEU A 282 29.26 7.63 -2.43
C LEU A 282 29.26 6.85 -3.76
N VAL A 283 30.14 7.23 -4.71
CA VAL A 283 30.22 6.57 -6.03
C VAL A 283 30.68 5.13 -5.91
N MET A 284 31.72 4.87 -5.09
CA MET A 284 32.22 3.52 -4.85
C MET A 284 31.16 2.62 -4.22
N ASN A 285 30.47 3.11 -3.18
CA ASN A 285 29.41 2.36 -2.53
C ASN A 285 28.18 2.16 -3.45
N LEU A 286 27.89 3.12 -4.35
CA LEU A 286 26.85 2.94 -5.38
C LEU A 286 27.18 1.78 -6.30
N GLY A 287 28.46 1.64 -6.71
CA GLY A 287 28.92 0.50 -7.52
C GLY A 287 28.64 -0.85 -6.82
N ASN A 288 28.99 -0.96 -5.52
CA ASN A 288 28.71 -2.15 -4.71
C ASN A 288 27.21 -2.44 -4.63
N PHE A 289 26.41 -1.41 -4.34
CA PHE A 289 24.94 -1.55 -4.30
C PHE A 289 24.37 -2.03 -5.64
N LEU A 290 24.84 -1.51 -6.76
CA LEU A 290 24.39 -1.92 -8.10
C LEU A 290 24.78 -3.36 -8.41
N PHE A 291 25.96 -3.80 -7.98
CA PHE A 291 26.35 -5.20 -8.08
C PHE A 291 25.38 -6.09 -7.28
N GLU A 292 25.12 -5.75 -6.02
CA GLU A 292 24.16 -6.48 -5.18
C GLU A 292 22.75 -6.47 -5.80
N TYR A 293 22.28 -5.32 -6.28
CA TYR A 293 20.97 -5.16 -6.92
C TYR A 293 20.82 -6.06 -8.13
N ASN A 294 21.81 -6.11 -9.01
CA ASN A 294 21.76 -6.82 -10.26
C ASN A 294 22.02 -8.34 -10.13
N HIS A 295 22.89 -8.75 -9.18
CA HIS A 295 23.38 -10.13 -9.10
C HIS A 295 22.94 -10.91 -7.88
N LEU A 296 22.63 -10.25 -6.77
CA LEU A 296 22.35 -10.93 -5.50
C LEU A 296 20.91 -10.71 -5.00
N ARG A 297 20.38 -9.51 -5.24
CA ARG A 297 19.07 -9.15 -4.75
C ARG A 297 17.96 -9.83 -5.54
N LYS A 298 17.10 -10.58 -4.85
CA LYS A 298 15.90 -11.21 -5.44
C LYS A 298 14.76 -10.21 -5.57
N HIS A 299 14.07 -10.22 -6.71
CA HIS A 299 13.00 -9.29 -7.06
C HIS A 299 11.65 -9.98 -7.16
N GLY A 300 10.67 -9.53 -6.37
CA GLY A 300 9.31 -10.08 -6.43
C GLY A 300 8.64 -9.93 -7.80
N GLY A 301 9.01 -8.90 -8.57
CA GLY A 301 8.55 -8.72 -9.96
C GLY A 301 9.18 -9.68 -10.96
N LEU A 302 10.25 -10.40 -10.58
CA LEU A 302 10.96 -11.41 -11.37
C LEU A 302 10.79 -12.81 -10.78
N ASN A 303 9.67 -13.09 -10.11
CA ASN A 303 9.43 -14.38 -9.44
C ASN A 303 10.54 -14.78 -8.45
N TYR A 304 11.09 -13.79 -7.74
CA TYR A 304 12.19 -13.95 -6.79
C TYR A 304 13.53 -14.40 -7.42
N GLU A 305 13.72 -14.09 -8.69
CA GLU A 305 15.02 -14.17 -9.37
C GLU A 305 15.78 -12.85 -9.24
N THR A 306 17.10 -12.90 -9.46
CA THR A 306 17.90 -11.69 -9.65
C THR A 306 17.72 -11.17 -11.08
N PRO A 307 18.00 -9.88 -11.37
CA PRO A 307 18.06 -9.37 -12.73
C PRO A 307 19.00 -10.17 -13.64
N PHE A 308 20.14 -10.62 -13.11
CA PHE A 308 21.11 -11.43 -13.84
C PHE A 308 20.61 -12.85 -14.12
N ASP A 309 19.98 -13.54 -13.14
CA ASP A 309 19.35 -14.84 -13.37
C ASP A 309 18.29 -14.78 -14.48
N LYS A 310 17.52 -13.69 -14.49
CA LYS A 310 16.51 -13.45 -15.53
C LYS A 310 17.17 -13.27 -16.90
N LEU A 311 18.27 -12.51 -16.99
CA LEU A 311 19.04 -12.37 -18.24
C LEU A 311 19.47 -13.73 -18.76
N GLN A 312 20.13 -14.54 -17.95
CA GLN A 312 20.62 -15.86 -18.37
C GLN A 312 19.49 -16.75 -18.91
N LYS A 313 18.39 -16.86 -18.19
CA LYS A 313 17.23 -17.64 -18.65
C LYS A 313 16.65 -17.20 -19.97
N VAL A 314 16.52 -15.87 -20.16
CA VAL A 314 15.96 -15.36 -21.43
C VAL A 314 16.91 -15.55 -22.57
N THR A 315 18.21 -15.40 -22.33
CA THR A 315 19.23 -15.61 -23.37
C THR A 315 19.30 -17.07 -23.78
N GLU A 316 19.22 -18.01 -22.82
CA GLU A 316 19.15 -19.46 -23.12
C GLU A 316 17.90 -19.87 -23.91
N LEU A 317 16.78 -19.16 -23.72
CA LEU A 317 15.53 -19.42 -24.44
C LEU A 317 15.52 -18.83 -25.87
N LEU A 318 16.40 -17.87 -26.15
CA LEU A 318 16.51 -17.19 -27.45
C LEU A 318 17.63 -17.75 -28.31
N SER A 319 18.56 -18.56 -27.72
CA SER A 319 19.62 -19.30 -28.41
C SER A 319 19.11 -20.64 -28.94
#